data_5a2e61ca7c366732002c8380f54e616d
#
_entry.id   5a2e61ca7c366732002c8380f54e616d
#
_cell.length_a   1.000
_cell.length_b   1.000
_cell.length_c   1.000
_cell.angle_alpha   90.00
_cell.angle_beta   90.00
_cell.angle_gamma   90.00
#
_symmetry.space_group_name_H-M   'P 1'
#
loop_
_entity.id
_entity.type
_entity.pdbx_description
1 polymer ?
#
loop_
_entity_poly.entity_id
_entity_poly.type
_entity_poly.pdbx_seq_one_letter_code
_entity_poly.pdbx_strand_id
1 'polypeptide(L)'
;MRVFNNAFASVMERVGDGEFQVPSAESKFVGTADQEEFVISWLRHICLPDPVHPEAIVSSLYYDTPGLNSYHEKTGGDFIKTKCRLRWYDPDLSADTALRTTYLEIKHKIGQGRRKSRIRVAVDRGWLDTAGLDHPEFHAILARDAPSLGESLPSGLMPAGVVRYRRRRFICPFTLSRICLDSDIGLGRINERLLSRLGPVALGTIVLEVKDGAPAQIPWLSRLYAAGIRQRSFSKYGACIASLLKEA
;
A
#
# COMPACT_ATOMS: atom_id res chain seq x y z
N MET A 1 -20.72 13.69 -22.43
CA MET A 1 -20.42 14.16 -21.07
C MET A 1 -21.33 13.58 -19.97
N ARG A 2 -22.64 13.45 -20.14
CA ARG A 2 -23.56 12.86 -19.11
C ARG A 2 -23.40 11.34 -18.88
N VAL A 3 -22.97 10.57 -19.86
CA VAL A 3 -22.81 9.10 -19.73
C VAL A 3 -21.59 8.75 -18.88
N PHE A 4 -20.54 9.58 -18.89
CA PHE A 4 -19.34 9.39 -18.06
C PHE A 4 -19.60 9.64 -16.57
N ASN A 5 -20.45 10.58 -16.19
CA ASN A 5 -20.73 10.87 -14.78
C ASN A 5 -21.47 9.72 -14.06
N ASN A 6 -22.37 8.99 -14.74
CA ASN A 6 -23.10 7.88 -14.13
C ASN A 6 -22.21 6.62 -13.92
N ALA A 7 -21.26 6.37 -14.81
CA ALA A 7 -20.29 5.28 -14.63
C ALA A 7 -19.33 5.57 -13.46
N PHE A 8 -18.94 6.83 -13.26
CA PHE A 8 -18.10 7.25 -12.14
C PHE A 8 -18.82 7.10 -10.77
N ALA A 9 -20.10 7.49 -10.69
CA ALA A 9 -20.88 7.36 -9.46
C ALA A 9 -20.98 5.89 -9.01
N SER A 10 -21.22 4.95 -9.93
CA SER A 10 -21.34 3.52 -9.63
C SER A 10 -20.04 2.84 -9.17
N VAL A 11 -18.88 3.41 -9.52
CA VAL A 11 -17.57 2.92 -9.05
C VAL A 11 -17.26 3.39 -7.63
N MET A 12 -17.76 4.57 -7.25
CA MET A 12 -17.55 5.14 -5.91
C MET A 12 -18.45 4.53 -4.84
N GLU A 13 -19.65 4.04 -5.18
CA GLU A 13 -20.58 3.39 -4.23
C GLU A 13 -20.17 1.98 -3.79
N ARG A 14 -19.18 1.35 -4.44
CA ARG A 14 -18.72 -0.02 -4.11
C ARG A 14 -17.63 -0.11 -3.05
N VAL A 15 -17.37 0.93 -2.30
CA VAL A 15 -16.46 0.88 -1.14
C VAL A 15 -17.29 0.73 0.14
N GLY A 16 -18.10 -0.32 0.20
CA GLY A 16 -18.82 -0.75 1.40
C GLY A 16 -17.89 -1.54 2.32
N ASP A 17 -17.99 -1.25 3.60
CA ASP A 17 -17.27 -1.91 4.68
C ASP A 17 -17.73 -3.37 4.82
N GLY A 18 -16.81 -4.32 4.80
CA GLY A 18 -17.00 -5.64 5.42
C GLY A 18 -17.49 -6.80 4.54
N GLU A 19 -17.73 -6.66 3.25
CA GLU A 19 -18.08 -7.80 2.40
C GLU A 19 -16.86 -8.58 1.88
N PHE A 20 -17.00 -9.91 1.81
CA PHE A 20 -16.08 -10.79 1.10
C PHE A 20 -16.02 -10.34 -0.36
N GLN A 21 -15.06 -9.50 -0.68
CA GLN A 21 -14.86 -9.06 -2.05
C GLN A 21 -14.36 -10.26 -2.86
N VAL A 22 -15.09 -10.59 -3.93
CA VAL A 22 -14.55 -11.40 -5.03
C VAL A 22 -13.12 -10.90 -5.30
N PRO A 23 -12.11 -11.77 -5.42
CA PRO A 23 -10.73 -11.33 -5.57
C PRO A 23 -10.63 -10.42 -6.79
N SER A 24 -10.59 -9.11 -6.58
CA SER A 24 -10.26 -8.20 -7.67
C SER A 24 -8.85 -8.58 -8.13
N ALA A 25 -8.69 -8.90 -9.40
CA ALA A 25 -7.41 -9.25 -9.96
C ALA A 25 -6.47 -8.05 -9.77
N GLU A 26 -5.43 -8.24 -8.96
CA GLU A 26 -4.39 -7.24 -8.75
C GLU A 26 -3.09 -7.75 -9.36
N SER A 27 -2.64 -7.08 -10.42
CA SER A 27 -1.36 -7.35 -11.06
C SER A 27 -0.37 -6.26 -10.73
N LYS A 28 0.88 -6.66 -10.46
CA LYS A 28 1.98 -5.74 -10.16
C LYS A 28 3.07 -5.91 -11.18
N PHE A 29 3.55 -4.77 -11.69
CA PHE A 29 4.66 -4.68 -12.61
C PHE A 29 5.75 -3.87 -11.94
N VAL A 30 6.96 -4.39 -11.98
CA VAL A 30 8.11 -3.83 -11.25
C VAL A 30 9.16 -3.38 -12.26
N GLY A 31 9.60 -2.16 -12.11
CA GLY A 31 10.66 -1.52 -12.87
C GLY A 31 11.67 -0.82 -11.96
N THR A 32 12.64 -0.15 -12.56
CA THR A 32 13.66 0.65 -11.89
C THR A 32 13.26 2.12 -11.83
N ALA A 33 13.84 2.90 -10.93
CA ALA A 33 13.48 4.31 -10.73
C ALA A 33 13.71 5.19 -11.98
N ASP A 34 14.72 4.89 -12.77
CA ASP A 34 15.01 5.59 -14.02
C ASP A 34 13.90 5.44 -15.08
N GLN A 35 13.04 4.44 -14.95
CA GLN A 35 11.90 4.21 -15.84
C GLN A 35 10.65 5.03 -15.44
N GLU A 36 10.67 5.74 -14.30
CA GLU A 36 9.50 6.44 -13.77
C GLU A 36 8.91 7.44 -14.75
N GLU A 37 9.72 8.35 -15.27
CA GLU A 37 9.25 9.40 -16.19
C GLU A 37 8.69 8.84 -17.50
N PHE A 38 9.29 7.78 -18.01
CA PHE A 38 8.77 7.06 -19.17
C PHE A 38 7.36 6.52 -18.87
N VAL A 39 7.17 5.85 -17.73
CA VAL A 39 5.88 5.28 -17.35
C VAL A 39 4.83 6.36 -17.10
N ILE A 40 5.20 7.47 -16.44
CA ILE A 40 4.29 8.61 -16.20
C ILE A 40 3.84 9.23 -17.52
N SER A 41 4.79 9.58 -18.38
CA SER A 41 4.49 10.18 -19.69
C SER A 41 3.55 9.28 -20.48
N TRP A 42 3.85 8.00 -20.52
CA TRP A 42 3.05 7.04 -21.25
C TRP A 42 1.64 6.85 -20.64
N LEU A 43 1.51 6.73 -19.31
CA LEU A 43 0.19 6.64 -18.65
C LEU A 43 -0.68 7.86 -18.92
N ARG A 44 -0.10 9.06 -18.97
CA ARG A 44 -0.83 10.30 -19.29
C ARG A 44 -1.40 10.33 -20.72
N HIS A 45 -0.83 9.56 -21.64
CA HIS A 45 -1.35 9.44 -23.02
C HIS A 45 -2.52 8.45 -23.15
N ILE A 46 -2.58 7.44 -22.27
CA ILE A 46 -3.54 6.32 -22.42
C ILE A 46 -4.55 6.22 -21.28
N CYS A 47 -4.32 6.92 -20.18
CA CYS A 47 -5.15 6.89 -18.98
C CYS A 47 -5.48 8.30 -18.51
N LEU A 48 -6.56 8.41 -17.77
CA LEU A 48 -6.97 9.67 -17.11
C LEU A 48 -6.43 9.67 -15.68
N PRO A 49 -5.94 10.80 -15.15
CA PRO A 49 -5.66 10.93 -13.73
C PRO A 49 -6.93 10.66 -12.90
N ASP A 50 -6.75 10.09 -11.70
CA ASP A 50 -7.85 9.95 -10.75
C ASP A 50 -8.39 11.35 -10.40
N PRO A 51 -9.71 11.61 -10.57
CA PRO A 51 -10.27 12.96 -10.44
C PRO A 51 -10.26 13.48 -9.00
N VAL A 52 -10.17 12.61 -8.01
CA VAL A 52 -10.26 12.99 -6.59
C VAL A 52 -8.88 12.95 -5.93
N HIS A 53 -8.10 11.93 -6.23
CA HIS A 53 -6.82 11.69 -5.58
C HIS A 53 -5.72 11.33 -6.60
N PRO A 54 -5.37 12.26 -7.52
CA PRO A 54 -4.41 11.95 -8.60
C PRO A 54 -3.01 11.59 -8.05
N GLU A 55 -2.60 12.25 -6.99
CA GLU A 55 -1.28 12.02 -6.38
C GLU A 55 -1.35 12.15 -4.85
N ALA A 56 -0.56 11.35 -4.15
CA ALA A 56 -0.35 11.48 -2.71
C ALA A 56 0.97 10.82 -2.29
N ILE A 57 1.57 11.30 -1.23
CA ILE A 57 2.55 10.54 -0.46
C ILE A 57 1.79 9.59 0.46
N VAL A 58 2.12 8.33 0.42
CA VAL A 58 1.51 7.30 1.26
C VAL A 58 2.53 6.85 2.30
N SER A 59 2.16 6.98 3.56
CA SER A 59 2.92 6.45 4.68
C SER A 59 2.18 5.28 5.30
N SER A 60 2.89 4.23 5.66
CA SER A 60 2.32 3.03 6.27
C SER A 60 3.26 2.50 7.35
N LEU A 61 2.84 2.60 8.60
CA LEU A 61 3.47 1.92 9.72
C LEU A 61 3.03 0.46 9.69
N TYR A 62 3.96 -0.44 9.47
CA TYR A 62 3.70 -1.88 9.55
C TYR A 62 3.93 -2.39 10.96
N TYR A 63 3.04 -3.31 11.38
CA TYR A 63 3.22 -4.10 12.58
C TYR A 63 3.76 -5.48 12.19
N ASP A 64 4.75 -5.95 12.95
CA ASP A 64 5.32 -7.28 12.80
C ASP A 64 5.68 -7.85 14.17
N THR A 65 6.00 -9.12 14.25
CA THR A 65 6.49 -9.76 15.47
C THR A 65 8.01 -9.57 15.62
N PRO A 66 8.60 -9.80 16.80
CA PRO A 66 10.07 -9.82 16.97
C PRO A 66 10.79 -10.77 15.99
N GLY A 67 10.14 -11.87 15.61
CA GLY A 67 10.67 -12.80 14.59
C GLY A 67 10.38 -12.40 13.16
N LEU A 68 9.85 -11.19 12.88
CA LEU A 68 9.49 -10.71 11.54
C LEU A 68 8.59 -11.67 10.77
N ASN A 69 7.58 -12.23 11.42
CA ASN A 69 6.71 -13.26 10.84
C ASN A 69 6.01 -12.79 9.56
N SER A 70 5.46 -11.56 9.54
CA SER A 70 4.80 -11.02 8.34
C SER A 70 5.78 -10.83 7.15
N TYR A 71 7.06 -10.58 7.44
CA TYR A 71 8.12 -10.58 6.43
C TYR A 71 8.39 -11.99 5.93
N HIS A 72 8.62 -12.95 6.85
CA HIS A 72 8.94 -14.35 6.52
C HIS A 72 7.79 -15.07 5.82
N GLU A 73 6.55 -14.91 6.24
CA GLU A 73 5.36 -15.41 5.54
C GLU A 73 5.33 -15.01 4.05
N LYS A 74 5.82 -13.80 3.75
CA LYS A 74 5.87 -13.33 2.36
C LYS A 74 7.03 -13.93 1.59
N THR A 75 8.22 -14.03 2.18
CA THR A 75 9.43 -14.57 1.53
C THR A 75 9.37 -16.09 1.41
N GLY A 76 8.87 -16.78 2.42
CA GLY A 76 8.66 -18.23 2.44
C GLY A 76 7.52 -18.71 1.52
N GLY A 77 6.66 -17.78 1.06
CA GLY A 77 5.54 -18.16 0.21
C GLY A 77 4.37 -18.81 0.95
N ASP A 78 4.27 -18.62 2.27
CA ASP A 78 3.30 -19.30 3.14
C ASP A 78 1.88 -19.22 2.61
N PHE A 79 1.10 -20.26 2.90
CA PHE A 79 -0.29 -20.36 2.50
C PHE A 79 -1.16 -19.32 3.21
N ILE A 80 -0.88 -19.07 4.50
CA ILE A 80 -1.54 -18.04 5.32
C ILE A 80 -0.57 -16.87 5.50
N LYS A 81 -1.07 -15.67 5.24
CA LYS A 81 -0.29 -14.42 5.41
C LYS A 81 -1.15 -13.37 6.04
N THR A 82 -0.65 -12.76 7.11
CA THR A 82 -1.30 -11.65 7.78
C THR A 82 -0.45 -10.40 7.74
N LYS A 83 -1.04 -9.27 7.35
CA LYS A 83 -0.39 -7.96 7.38
C LYS A 83 -1.28 -6.97 8.10
N CYS A 84 -0.72 -6.35 9.12
CA CYS A 84 -1.35 -5.28 9.86
C CYS A 84 -0.56 -3.98 9.65
N ARG A 85 -1.27 -2.87 9.43
CA ARG A 85 -0.64 -1.57 9.27
C ARG A 85 -1.56 -0.42 9.63
N LEU A 86 -0.99 0.67 10.09
CA LEU A 86 -1.62 1.99 10.19
C LEU A 86 -1.17 2.83 8.98
N ARG A 87 -2.11 3.37 8.20
CA ARG A 87 -1.83 4.08 6.95
C ARG A 87 -2.40 5.48 6.94
N TRP A 88 -1.64 6.44 6.41
CA TRP A 88 -2.10 7.81 6.15
C TRP A 88 -1.56 8.35 4.82
N TYR A 89 -2.07 9.51 4.45
CA TYR A 89 -1.78 10.15 3.16
C TYR A 89 -1.39 11.60 3.34
N ASP A 90 -0.52 12.12 2.46
CA ASP A 90 -0.17 13.54 2.33
C ASP A 90 -0.34 13.97 0.86
N PRO A 91 -1.01 15.10 0.56
CA PRO A 91 -1.70 15.94 1.54
C PRO A 91 -2.88 15.20 2.18
N ASP A 92 -3.13 15.48 3.44
CA ASP A 92 -4.35 15.08 4.12
C ASP A 92 -5.45 16.05 3.73
N LEU A 93 -6.44 15.58 3.00
CA LEU A 93 -7.58 16.38 2.53
C LEU A 93 -8.67 16.53 3.60
N SER A 94 -8.47 16.00 4.81
CA SER A 94 -9.37 16.27 5.93
C SER A 94 -9.28 17.74 6.33
N ALA A 95 -10.43 18.32 6.65
CA ALA A 95 -10.53 19.73 7.01
C ALA A 95 -9.84 20.08 8.35
N ASP A 96 -9.69 19.09 9.24
CA ASP A 96 -9.05 19.26 10.52
C ASP A 96 -7.53 19.14 10.39
N THR A 97 -6.83 20.21 10.72
CA THR A 97 -5.37 20.28 10.64
C THR A 97 -4.66 19.66 11.84
N ALA A 98 -5.32 19.54 12.98
CA ALA A 98 -4.75 18.96 14.21
C ALA A 98 -4.76 17.44 14.19
N LEU A 99 -5.82 16.84 13.63
CA LEU A 99 -5.95 15.40 13.52
C LEU A 99 -5.70 14.92 12.09
N ARG A 100 -4.95 13.83 11.94
CA ARG A 100 -4.74 13.15 10.66
C ARG A 100 -5.65 11.94 10.55
N THR A 101 -6.36 11.84 9.43
CA THR A 101 -7.10 10.63 9.11
C THR A 101 -6.14 9.50 8.80
N THR A 102 -6.17 8.48 9.62
CA THR A 102 -5.41 7.24 9.43
C THR A 102 -6.34 6.06 9.24
N TYR A 103 -5.81 4.98 8.72
CA TYR A 103 -6.55 3.74 8.53
C TYR A 103 -5.77 2.57 9.12
N LEU A 104 -6.34 1.94 10.15
CA LEU A 104 -5.86 0.62 10.56
C LEU A 104 -6.37 -0.40 9.54
N GLU A 105 -5.46 -1.07 8.86
CA GLU A 105 -5.76 -2.04 7.81
C GLU A 105 -5.16 -3.39 8.16
N ILE A 106 -5.99 -4.43 8.10
CA ILE A 106 -5.58 -5.82 8.26
C ILE A 106 -5.85 -6.54 6.94
N LYS A 107 -4.87 -7.27 6.43
CA LYS A 107 -4.99 -8.09 5.23
C LYS A 107 -4.62 -9.51 5.55
N HIS A 108 -5.58 -10.41 5.34
CA HIS A 108 -5.36 -11.84 5.34
C HIS A 108 -5.32 -12.37 3.91
N LYS A 109 -4.41 -13.29 3.66
CA LYS A 109 -4.38 -14.09 2.46
C LYS A 109 -4.32 -15.56 2.88
N ILE A 110 -5.23 -16.37 2.38
CA ILE A 110 -5.29 -17.80 2.58
C ILE A 110 -5.36 -18.44 1.20
N GLY A 111 -4.27 -19.02 0.76
CA GLY A 111 -4.15 -19.53 -0.61
C GLY A 111 -4.38 -18.44 -1.66
N GLN A 112 -5.45 -18.56 -2.44
CA GLN A 112 -5.86 -17.55 -3.43
C GLN A 112 -6.85 -16.53 -2.85
N GLY A 113 -7.49 -16.83 -1.72
CA GLY A 113 -8.45 -15.95 -1.05
C GLY A 113 -7.75 -14.75 -0.40
N ARG A 114 -8.39 -13.58 -0.45
CA ARG A 114 -7.91 -12.34 0.18
C ARG A 114 -9.05 -11.68 0.91
N ARG A 115 -8.81 -11.29 2.15
CA ARG A 115 -9.70 -10.47 2.95
C ARG A 115 -8.95 -9.23 3.37
N LYS A 116 -9.59 -8.07 3.23
CA LYS A 116 -9.08 -6.80 3.70
C LYS A 116 -10.13 -6.16 4.59
N SER A 117 -9.75 -5.87 5.82
CA SER A 117 -10.55 -5.11 6.77
C SER A 117 -9.86 -3.81 7.10
N ARG A 118 -10.61 -2.73 7.26
CA ARG A 118 -10.05 -1.44 7.66
C ARG A 118 -11.04 -0.62 8.48
N ILE A 119 -10.50 0.16 9.41
CA ILE A 119 -11.24 1.15 10.17
C ILE A 119 -10.50 2.50 10.12
N ARG A 120 -11.27 3.58 10.17
CA ARG A 120 -10.73 4.94 10.25
C ARG A 120 -10.38 5.25 11.70
N VAL A 121 -9.17 5.76 11.92
CA VAL A 121 -8.64 6.18 13.21
C VAL A 121 -8.15 7.62 13.08
N ALA A 122 -8.63 8.51 13.91
CA ALA A 122 -8.12 9.87 14.00
C ALA A 122 -6.92 9.89 14.95
N VAL A 123 -5.80 10.44 14.49
CA VAL A 123 -4.55 10.49 15.25
C VAL A 123 -4.00 11.91 15.18
N ASP A 124 -3.46 12.42 16.30
CA ASP A 124 -2.77 13.71 16.31
C ASP A 124 -1.63 13.73 15.29
N ARG A 125 -1.61 14.76 14.44
CA ARG A 125 -0.66 14.87 13.33
C ARG A 125 0.77 15.05 13.82
N GLY A 126 0.99 15.94 14.75
CA GLY A 126 2.31 16.26 15.29
C GLY A 126 2.93 15.04 15.95
N TRP A 127 2.13 14.35 16.76
CA TRP A 127 2.55 13.11 17.39
C TRP A 127 2.87 12.00 16.36
N LEU A 128 2.00 11.78 15.37
CA LEU A 128 2.19 10.74 14.36
C LEU A 128 3.50 10.92 13.58
N ASP A 129 3.87 12.16 13.29
CA ASP A 129 5.07 12.48 12.51
C ASP A 129 6.36 12.41 13.32
N THR A 130 6.31 12.61 14.65
CA THR A 130 7.49 12.77 15.53
C THR A 130 7.72 11.63 16.52
N ALA A 131 6.66 10.93 16.96
CA ALA A 131 6.78 9.88 17.96
C ALA A 131 7.71 8.74 17.55
N GLY A 132 8.54 8.29 18.48
CA GLY A 132 9.30 7.04 18.30
C GLY A 132 8.37 5.84 18.09
N LEU A 133 8.81 4.85 17.32
CA LEU A 133 7.95 3.68 17.04
C LEU A 133 7.76 2.74 18.23
N ASP A 134 8.48 2.96 19.31
CA ASP A 134 8.27 2.29 20.60
C ASP A 134 7.22 2.99 21.49
N HIS A 135 6.63 4.11 21.03
CA HIS A 135 5.61 4.84 21.77
C HIS A 135 4.38 3.97 22.04
N PRO A 136 3.88 3.92 23.30
CA PRO A 136 2.79 3.01 23.71
C PRO A 136 1.49 3.20 22.93
N GLU A 137 1.21 4.42 22.44
CA GLU A 137 -0.02 4.73 21.71
C GLU A 137 -0.18 3.90 20.43
N PHE A 138 0.91 3.53 19.75
CA PHE A 138 0.82 2.62 18.60
C PHE A 138 0.27 1.24 18.97
N HIS A 139 0.62 0.75 20.16
CA HIS A 139 0.04 -0.50 20.68
C HIS A 139 -1.40 -0.29 21.15
N ALA A 140 -1.69 0.87 21.77
CA ALA A 140 -3.04 1.21 22.22
C ALA A 140 -4.02 1.29 21.05
N ILE A 141 -3.64 1.90 19.92
CA ILE A 141 -4.44 1.93 18.68
C ILE A 141 -4.74 0.51 18.22
N LEU A 142 -3.73 -0.35 18.16
CA LEU A 142 -3.94 -1.73 17.72
C LEU A 142 -4.88 -2.50 18.66
N ALA A 143 -4.65 -2.39 19.97
CA ALA A 143 -5.46 -3.09 20.99
C ALA A 143 -6.92 -2.62 21.02
N ARG A 144 -7.14 -1.31 20.84
CA ARG A 144 -8.48 -0.70 20.88
C ARG A 144 -9.28 -0.96 19.61
N ASP A 145 -8.64 -0.80 18.45
CA ASP A 145 -9.34 -0.68 17.18
C ASP A 145 -9.36 -1.99 16.37
N ALA A 146 -8.37 -2.89 16.52
CA ALA A 146 -8.34 -4.15 15.79
C ALA A 146 -9.52 -5.11 16.13
N PRO A 147 -9.99 -5.22 17.38
CA PRO A 147 -11.13 -6.08 17.69
C PRO A 147 -12.41 -5.73 16.92
N SER A 148 -12.64 -4.43 16.65
CA SER A 148 -13.80 -3.95 15.89
C SER A 148 -13.81 -4.43 14.43
N LEU A 149 -12.66 -4.84 13.90
CA LEU A 149 -12.54 -5.40 12.57
C LEU A 149 -12.90 -6.90 12.51
N GLY A 150 -13.13 -7.54 13.64
CA GLY A 150 -13.46 -8.97 13.71
C GLY A 150 -12.35 -9.89 13.21
N GLU A 151 -11.11 -9.41 13.24
CA GLU A 151 -9.94 -10.12 12.72
C GLU A 151 -9.07 -10.67 13.84
N SER A 152 -8.61 -11.92 13.69
CA SER A 152 -7.59 -12.49 14.57
C SER A 152 -6.21 -12.03 14.13
N LEU A 153 -5.47 -11.46 15.07
CA LEU A 153 -4.09 -11.01 14.84
C LEU A 153 -3.09 -11.92 15.56
N PRO A 154 -1.89 -12.11 15.00
CA PRO A 154 -0.80 -12.75 15.72
C PRO A 154 -0.50 -12.02 17.02
N SER A 155 -0.15 -12.79 18.05
CA SER A 155 0.35 -12.21 19.31
C SER A 155 1.71 -11.56 19.12
N GLY A 156 2.03 -10.57 19.97
CA GLY A 156 3.33 -9.91 19.97
C GLY A 156 3.58 -8.98 18.79
N LEU A 157 2.54 -8.53 18.09
CA LEU A 157 2.69 -7.49 17.07
C LEU A 157 3.16 -6.18 17.70
N MET A 158 4.17 -5.59 17.11
CA MET A 158 4.73 -4.30 17.46
C MET A 158 5.01 -3.45 16.23
N PRO A 159 5.04 -2.12 16.35
CA PRO A 159 5.46 -1.25 15.25
C PRO A 159 6.83 -1.66 14.75
N ALA A 160 6.98 -1.96 13.46
CA ALA A 160 8.25 -2.39 12.89
C ALA A 160 8.93 -1.27 12.09
N GLY A 161 8.19 -0.63 11.20
CA GLY A 161 8.75 0.45 10.40
C GLY A 161 7.72 1.16 9.54
N VAL A 162 8.05 2.39 9.15
CA VAL A 162 7.20 3.24 8.29
C VAL A 162 7.73 3.19 6.86
N VAL A 163 7.02 2.51 6.00
CA VAL A 163 7.26 2.54 4.55
C VAL A 163 6.56 3.76 3.97
N ARG A 164 7.32 4.60 3.26
CA ARG A 164 6.84 5.81 2.59
C ARG A 164 7.09 5.70 1.10
N TYR A 165 6.14 6.19 0.29
CA TYR A 165 6.26 6.23 -1.16
C TYR A 165 5.31 7.25 -1.76
N ARG A 166 5.64 7.74 -2.97
CA ARG A 166 4.77 8.56 -3.80
C ARG A 166 3.83 7.65 -4.59
N ARG A 167 2.55 7.99 -4.64
CA ARG A 167 1.54 7.26 -5.43
C ARG A 167 0.84 8.19 -6.39
N ARG A 168 0.91 7.89 -7.67
CA ARG A 168 0.08 8.50 -8.71
C ARG A 168 -1.02 7.52 -9.11
N ARG A 169 -2.23 8.04 -9.32
CA ARG A 169 -3.41 7.21 -9.63
C ARG A 169 -3.98 7.62 -10.97
N PHE A 170 -4.36 6.61 -11.74
CA PHE A 170 -4.94 6.73 -13.05
C PHE A 170 -6.11 5.76 -13.20
N ILE A 171 -6.98 6.06 -14.17
CA ILE A 171 -8.09 5.20 -14.58
C ILE A 171 -7.94 4.95 -16.07
N CYS A 172 -7.96 3.69 -16.47
CA CYS A 172 -7.99 3.31 -17.88
C CYS A 172 -9.38 3.60 -18.44
N PRO A 173 -9.55 4.47 -19.45
CA PRO A 173 -10.87 4.82 -19.97
C PRO A 173 -11.58 3.67 -20.70
N PHE A 174 -10.82 2.67 -21.15
CA PHE A 174 -11.36 1.53 -21.90
C PHE A 174 -11.84 0.38 -21.01
N THR A 175 -11.10 0.11 -19.93
CA THR A 175 -11.37 -1.03 -19.05
C THR A 175 -11.89 -0.62 -17.69
N LEU A 176 -11.89 0.67 -17.39
CA LEU A 176 -12.17 1.27 -16.07
C LEU A 176 -11.26 0.73 -14.95
N SER A 177 -10.18 0.05 -15.32
CA SER A 177 -9.20 -0.44 -14.36
C SER A 177 -8.51 0.70 -13.66
N ARG A 178 -8.37 0.57 -12.34
CA ARG A 178 -7.61 1.50 -11.52
C ARG A 178 -6.13 1.16 -11.57
N ILE A 179 -5.32 2.16 -11.87
CA ILE A 179 -3.89 2.02 -12.01
C ILE A 179 -3.19 2.91 -10.98
N CYS A 180 -2.24 2.35 -10.26
CA CYS A 180 -1.41 3.10 -9.32
C CYS A 180 0.06 2.92 -9.70
N LEU A 181 0.77 4.02 -9.91
CA LEU A 181 2.22 4.03 -10.01
C LEU A 181 2.80 4.49 -8.67
N ASP A 182 3.58 3.63 -8.06
CA ASP A 182 4.27 3.89 -6.79
C ASP A 182 5.76 4.05 -7.05
N SER A 183 6.34 5.16 -6.62
CA SER A 183 7.75 5.51 -6.72
C SER A 183 8.29 6.07 -5.41
N ASP A 184 9.58 6.38 -5.33
CA ASP A 184 10.24 6.88 -4.12
C ASP A 184 9.98 5.97 -2.91
N ILE A 185 10.03 4.64 -3.14
CA ILE A 185 9.69 3.67 -2.11
C ILE A 185 10.87 3.53 -1.15
N GLY A 186 10.64 3.84 0.12
CA GLY A 186 11.67 3.75 1.14
C GLY A 186 11.13 3.46 2.54
N LEU A 187 12.07 3.17 3.44
CA LEU A 187 11.81 2.96 4.85
C LEU A 187 12.32 4.18 5.64
N GLY A 188 11.39 5.01 6.10
CA GLY A 188 11.72 6.28 6.76
C GLY A 188 12.12 6.12 8.23
N ARG A 189 11.26 5.48 9.02
CA ARG A 189 11.45 5.22 10.44
C ARG A 189 11.39 3.73 10.72
N ILE A 190 12.20 3.25 11.66
CA ILE A 190 12.22 1.87 12.12
C ILE A 190 12.13 1.81 13.65
N ASN A 191 11.66 0.70 14.17
CA ASN A 191 11.76 0.38 15.57
C ASN A 191 13.12 -0.29 15.83
N GLU A 192 14.02 0.44 16.46
CA GLU A 192 15.39 -0.01 16.72
C GLU A 192 15.47 -1.21 17.68
N ARG A 193 14.40 -1.49 18.44
CA ARG A 193 14.28 -2.71 19.25
C ARG A 193 14.03 -3.97 18.40
N LEU A 194 13.57 -3.77 17.17
CA LEU A 194 13.22 -4.86 16.26
C LEU A 194 14.21 -5.00 15.10
N LEU A 195 14.72 -3.88 14.62
CA LEU A 195 15.55 -3.78 13.42
C LEU A 195 16.75 -2.90 13.67
N SER A 196 17.93 -3.39 13.43
CA SER A 196 19.14 -2.56 13.41
C SER A 196 19.18 -1.71 12.15
N ARG A 197 19.59 -0.44 12.28
CA ARG A 197 19.67 0.49 11.17
C ARG A 197 21.12 0.90 10.90
N LEU A 198 21.55 0.71 9.66
CA LEU A 198 22.83 1.24 9.17
C LEU A 198 22.67 2.48 8.29
N GLY A 199 21.44 2.77 7.82
CA GLY A 199 21.17 3.94 6.97
C GLY A 199 19.70 4.02 6.48
N PRO A 200 19.37 5.05 5.66
CA PRO A 200 18.07 5.15 5.03
C PRO A 200 17.93 4.07 3.94
N VAL A 201 16.78 3.41 3.88
CA VAL A 201 16.46 2.45 2.82
C VAL A 201 15.67 3.15 1.73
N ALA A 202 16.22 3.18 0.51
CA ALA A 202 15.53 3.58 -0.71
C ALA A 202 15.66 2.46 -1.75
N LEU A 203 14.53 2.01 -2.31
CA LEU A 203 14.55 0.80 -3.13
C LEU A 203 14.98 1.04 -4.59
N GLY A 204 15.07 2.25 -5.08
CA GLY A 204 15.37 2.53 -6.50
C GLY A 204 14.41 1.83 -7.48
N THR A 205 13.16 1.59 -7.06
CA THR A 205 12.19 0.73 -7.74
C THR A 205 10.87 1.44 -7.91
N ILE A 206 10.22 1.28 -9.09
CA ILE A 206 8.83 1.66 -9.30
C ILE A 206 7.93 0.43 -9.31
N VAL A 207 6.68 0.60 -8.89
CA VAL A 207 5.67 -0.46 -8.89
C VAL A 207 4.38 0.05 -9.52
N LEU A 208 4.01 -0.51 -10.66
CA LEU A 208 2.72 -0.28 -11.28
C LEU A 208 1.73 -1.36 -10.81
N GLU A 209 0.68 -0.96 -10.10
CA GLU A 209 -0.41 -1.84 -9.67
C GLU A 209 -1.63 -1.60 -10.56
N VAL A 210 -2.11 -2.65 -11.21
CA VAL A 210 -3.36 -2.64 -12.00
C VAL A 210 -4.40 -3.44 -11.23
N LYS A 211 -5.53 -2.82 -10.97
CA LYS A 211 -6.65 -3.39 -10.20
C LYS A 211 -7.91 -3.44 -11.06
N ASP A 212 -8.76 -4.42 -10.74
CA ASP A 212 -10.10 -4.58 -11.36
C ASP A 212 -10.07 -4.89 -12.87
N GLY A 213 -8.92 -5.35 -13.40
CA GLY A 213 -8.76 -5.79 -14.79
C GLY A 213 -7.91 -7.04 -14.90
N ALA A 214 -8.28 -7.94 -15.79
CA ALA A 214 -7.39 -9.01 -16.20
C ALA A 214 -6.26 -8.40 -17.07
N PRO A 215 -4.97 -8.66 -16.79
CA PRO A 215 -3.86 -8.11 -17.58
C PRO A 215 -3.99 -8.39 -19.08
N ALA A 216 -4.55 -9.56 -19.44
CA ALA A 216 -4.79 -9.94 -20.84
C ALA A 216 -5.79 -9.01 -21.56
N GLN A 217 -6.61 -8.27 -20.83
CA GLN A 217 -7.59 -7.33 -21.38
C GLN A 217 -7.05 -5.90 -21.53
N ILE A 218 -5.79 -5.69 -21.16
CA ILE A 218 -5.15 -4.37 -21.20
C ILE A 218 -4.06 -4.39 -22.30
N PRO A 219 -4.39 -4.04 -23.54
CA PRO A 219 -3.49 -4.22 -24.70
C PRO A 219 -2.17 -3.48 -24.56
N TRP A 220 -2.17 -2.38 -23.85
CA TRP A 220 -0.99 -1.53 -23.70
C TRP A 220 0.05 -2.07 -22.69
N LEU A 221 -0.26 -3.09 -21.89
CA LEU A 221 0.74 -3.70 -21.00
C LEU A 221 1.93 -4.32 -21.73
N SER A 222 1.78 -4.68 -23.01
CA SER A 222 2.88 -5.18 -23.82
C SER A 222 4.06 -4.21 -23.91
N ARG A 223 3.81 -2.89 -23.91
CA ARG A 223 4.87 -1.88 -23.93
C ARG A 223 5.69 -1.85 -22.64
N LEU A 224 5.09 -2.18 -21.49
CA LEU A 224 5.84 -2.32 -20.23
C LEU A 224 6.87 -3.45 -20.33
N TYR A 225 6.48 -4.57 -20.91
CA TYR A 225 7.40 -5.69 -21.13
C TYR A 225 8.56 -5.31 -22.07
N ALA A 226 8.27 -4.56 -23.12
CA ALA A 226 9.30 -4.02 -24.03
C ALA A 226 10.27 -3.09 -23.31
N ALA A 227 9.78 -2.29 -22.34
CA ALA A 227 10.59 -1.43 -21.51
C ALA A 227 11.34 -2.17 -20.37
N GLY A 228 11.25 -3.50 -20.31
CA GLY A 228 11.93 -4.27 -19.25
C GLY A 228 11.15 -4.36 -17.93
N ILE A 229 9.98 -3.73 -17.83
CA ILE A 229 9.12 -3.78 -16.63
C ILE A 229 8.39 -5.12 -16.63
N ARG A 230 8.50 -5.89 -15.54
CA ARG A 230 8.00 -7.26 -15.48
C ARG A 230 6.92 -7.44 -14.43
N GLN A 231 5.94 -8.28 -14.75
CA GLN A 231 4.95 -8.72 -13.78
C GLN A 231 5.61 -9.58 -12.70
N ARG A 232 5.53 -9.12 -11.45
CA ARG A 232 6.14 -9.81 -10.30
C ARG A 232 5.30 -9.63 -9.05
N SER A 233 5.39 -10.62 -8.15
CA SER A 233 4.88 -10.47 -6.80
C SER A 233 5.79 -9.50 -6.03
N PHE A 234 5.24 -8.38 -5.55
CA PHE A 234 6.00 -7.35 -4.84
C PHE A 234 5.34 -6.94 -3.53
N SER A 235 6.14 -6.83 -2.47
CA SER A 235 5.73 -6.29 -1.17
C SER A 235 6.68 -5.17 -0.79
N LYS A 236 6.19 -3.92 -0.73
CA LYS A 236 6.99 -2.76 -0.34
C LYS A 236 7.68 -2.97 1.01
N TYR A 237 6.91 -3.39 2.03
CA TYR A 237 7.47 -3.72 3.35
C TYR A 237 8.53 -4.82 3.25
N GLY A 238 8.20 -5.95 2.61
CA GLY A 238 9.15 -7.05 2.48
C GLY A 238 10.43 -6.67 1.73
N ALA A 239 10.33 -5.83 0.69
CA ALA A 239 11.50 -5.36 -0.05
C ALA A 239 12.37 -4.41 0.79
N CYS A 240 11.75 -3.50 1.56
CA CYS A 240 12.48 -2.61 2.47
C CYS A 240 13.21 -3.39 3.58
N ILE A 241 12.52 -4.37 4.20
CA ILE A 241 13.16 -5.22 5.22
C ILE A 241 14.29 -6.06 4.62
N ALA A 242 14.08 -6.64 3.44
CA ALA A 242 15.13 -7.42 2.77
C ALA A 242 16.36 -6.56 2.43
N SER A 243 16.18 -5.29 2.03
CA SER A 243 17.29 -4.36 1.82
C SER A 243 18.03 -4.09 3.12
N LEU A 244 17.28 -3.78 4.19
CA LEU A 244 17.85 -3.50 5.51
C LEU A 244 18.67 -4.69 6.05
N LEU A 245 18.18 -5.93 5.89
CA LEU A 245 18.86 -7.14 6.37
C LEU A 245 20.07 -7.56 5.51
N LYS A 246 20.21 -7.04 4.29
CA LYS A 246 21.39 -7.27 3.45
C LYS A 246 22.54 -6.31 3.75
N GLU A 247 22.22 -5.16 4.30
CA GLU A 247 23.18 -4.12 4.68
C GLU A 247 23.67 -4.31 6.12
N ALA A 248 23.05 -5.19 6.89
CA ALA A 248 23.42 -5.58 8.26
C ALA A 248 24.34 -6.82 8.24
#